data_ed741a4734a25b824348243bba9f47f7
#
_entry.id   ed741a4734a25b824348243bba9f47f7
#
_cell.length_a   1.000
_cell.length_b   1.000
_cell.length_c   1.000
_cell.angle_alpha   90.00
_cell.angle_beta   90.00
_cell.angle_gamma   90.00
#
_symmetry.space_group_name_H-M   'P 1'
#
loop_
_entity.id
_entity.type
_entity.pdbx_description
1 polymer ?
#
loop_
_entity_poly.entity_id
_entity_poly.type
_entity_poly.pdbx_seq_one_letter_code
_entity_poly.pdbx_strand_id
1 'polypeptide(L)'
;VLQINKDDVTALQCKVVCLIQNANFKEALGVINTHTKVLTNDVIAFEKAYCEYRLNRIESALKTIQSASQQTDKLKELYGQVLYRLERYDDCLAAYRDLIRNSQDEYEEERKTNLSAVVAAQSTWEKVVPEDLGLREATYELCYNSACALIGQGKLNEAMKKLQKAEELCRQSLSEDSDVTEEDIEAELAIIHGQMAYIMQLQGRTEDALQLYNQIIKLKPTDVGLLAVIANNIITINKDQNVFDSKKKVKLTNAEGVEHKLSKKQLQAIEFNKALLAMYTNQADQCRKLSASLQSQSPEHLLPVLIQAAQLCREKQHAKAVGLLQDFADQHPANAAEIKLTMAQLKIAQG
;
A
#
# COMPACT_ATOMS: atom_id res chain seq x y z
N VAL A 1 -6.34 34.14 -25.38
CA VAL A 1 -5.04 34.70 -25.01
C VAL A 1 -3.90 33.93 -25.66
N LEU A 2 -3.86 32.59 -25.51
CA LEU A 2 -2.76 31.75 -26.03
C LEU A 2 -2.66 31.72 -27.57
N GLN A 3 -3.72 32.06 -28.27
CA GLN A 3 -3.68 32.21 -29.74
C GLN A 3 -2.88 33.47 -30.17
N ILE A 4 -2.85 34.45 -29.30
CA ILE A 4 -2.16 35.74 -29.55
C ILE A 4 -0.74 35.70 -28.97
N ASN A 5 -0.61 35.21 -27.72
CA ASN A 5 0.66 35.05 -27.01
C ASN A 5 0.76 33.64 -26.42
N LYS A 6 1.52 32.78 -27.06
CA LYS A 6 1.68 31.36 -26.67
C LYS A 6 2.41 31.18 -25.34
N ASP A 7 3.16 32.18 -24.91
CA ASP A 7 4.02 32.16 -23.72
C ASP A 7 3.46 33.01 -22.57
N ASP A 8 2.18 33.37 -22.61
CA ASP A 8 1.54 34.08 -21.50
C ASP A 8 1.46 33.20 -20.26
N VAL A 9 2.20 33.57 -19.23
CA VAL A 9 2.36 32.76 -18.00
C VAL A 9 1.03 32.54 -17.31
N THR A 10 0.24 33.60 -17.14
CA THR A 10 -1.06 33.48 -16.43
C THR A 10 -2.02 32.59 -17.20
N ALA A 11 -2.08 32.73 -18.53
CA ALA A 11 -2.94 31.89 -19.36
C ALA A 11 -2.50 30.43 -19.35
N LEU A 12 -1.20 30.15 -19.37
CA LEU A 12 -0.65 28.80 -19.26
C LEU A 12 -0.92 28.18 -17.89
N GLN A 13 -0.78 28.94 -16.80
CA GLN A 13 -1.13 28.49 -15.45
C GLN A 13 -2.62 28.12 -15.37
N CYS A 14 -3.50 28.96 -15.89
CA CYS A 14 -4.94 28.67 -15.95
C CYS A 14 -5.24 27.40 -16.76
N LYS A 15 -4.59 27.20 -17.88
CA LYS A 15 -4.72 26.00 -18.70
C LYS A 15 -4.32 24.75 -17.92
N VAL A 16 -3.18 24.78 -17.23
CA VAL A 16 -2.70 23.67 -16.40
C VAL A 16 -3.69 23.35 -15.30
N VAL A 17 -4.16 24.35 -14.57
CA VAL A 17 -5.15 24.16 -13.48
C VAL A 17 -6.45 23.55 -14.00
N CYS A 18 -6.95 24.02 -15.14
CA CYS A 18 -8.15 23.47 -15.76
C CYS A 18 -7.95 22.00 -16.16
N LEU A 19 -6.82 21.65 -16.72
CA LEU A 19 -6.50 20.26 -17.07
C LEU A 19 -6.42 19.37 -15.84
N ILE A 20 -5.84 19.86 -14.75
CA ILE A 20 -5.78 19.15 -13.46
C ILE A 20 -7.20 18.91 -12.91
N GLN A 21 -8.05 19.94 -12.93
CA GLN A 21 -9.44 19.81 -12.45
C GLN A 21 -10.26 18.82 -13.28
N ASN A 22 -9.94 18.67 -14.55
CA ASN A 22 -10.53 17.69 -15.42
C ASN A 22 -9.83 16.32 -15.38
N ALA A 23 -8.93 16.12 -14.45
CA ALA A 23 -8.12 14.90 -14.28
C ALA A 23 -7.25 14.54 -15.50
N ASN A 24 -6.92 15.51 -16.34
CA ASN A 24 -6.04 15.36 -17.51
C ASN A 24 -4.57 15.63 -17.12
N PHE A 25 -4.05 14.84 -16.16
CA PHE A 25 -2.73 15.06 -15.55
C PHE A 25 -1.59 14.92 -16.55
N LYS A 26 -1.68 13.96 -17.45
CA LYS A 26 -0.66 13.73 -18.48
C LYS A 26 -0.55 14.91 -19.45
N GLU A 27 -1.67 15.44 -19.89
CA GLU A 27 -1.73 16.61 -20.76
C GLU A 27 -1.26 17.86 -20.03
N ALA A 28 -1.66 18.05 -18.76
CA ALA A 28 -1.20 19.15 -17.93
C ALA A 28 0.33 19.13 -17.78
N LEU A 29 0.91 17.98 -17.50
CA LEU A 29 2.36 17.81 -17.39
C LEU A 29 3.05 18.08 -18.74
N GLY A 30 2.44 17.70 -19.85
CA GLY A 30 2.90 18.00 -21.21
C GLY A 30 2.99 19.51 -21.47
N VAL A 31 1.99 20.28 -21.07
CA VAL A 31 1.99 21.75 -21.16
C VAL A 31 3.15 22.34 -20.34
N ILE A 32 3.34 21.87 -19.12
CA ILE A 32 4.42 22.34 -18.25
C ILE A 32 5.79 22.08 -18.88
N ASN A 33 6.01 20.87 -19.39
CA ASN A 33 7.30 20.45 -19.96
C ASN A 33 7.60 21.12 -21.31
N THR A 34 6.57 21.54 -22.04
CA THR A 34 6.73 22.27 -23.31
C THR A 34 7.10 23.75 -23.07
N HIS A 35 6.68 24.33 -21.95
CA HIS A 35 6.83 25.75 -21.64
C HIS A 35 7.75 26.00 -20.44
N THR A 36 8.83 25.24 -20.33
CA THR A 36 9.76 25.31 -19.17
C THR A 36 10.42 26.65 -18.97
N LYS A 37 10.55 27.44 -20.02
CA LYS A 37 11.16 28.78 -19.93
C LYS A 37 10.30 29.79 -19.17
N VAL A 38 8.99 29.67 -19.28
CA VAL A 38 8.04 30.60 -18.65
C VAL A 38 7.33 29.94 -17.44
N LEU A 39 7.06 28.64 -17.49
CA LEU A 39 6.57 27.85 -16.35
C LEU A 39 7.77 27.26 -15.61
N THR A 40 8.51 28.12 -14.94
CA THR A 40 9.67 27.72 -14.14
C THR A 40 9.17 26.95 -12.87
N ASN A 41 10.07 26.23 -12.25
CA ASN A 41 9.71 25.46 -11.05
C ASN A 41 9.15 26.35 -9.92
N ASP A 42 9.60 27.58 -9.78
CA ASP A 42 9.09 28.53 -8.80
C ASP A 42 7.64 28.97 -9.08
N VAL A 43 7.22 28.92 -10.34
CA VAL A 43 5.88 29.31 -10.77
C VAL A 43 4.87 28.17 -10.67
N ILE A 44 5.29 26.95 -10.98
CA ILE A 44 4.41 25.81 -11.25
C ILE A 44 4.74 24.56 -10.42
N ALA A 45 5.57 24.68 -9.38
CA ALA A 45 6.07 23.54 -8.61
C ALA A 45 4.96 22.63 -8.09
N PHE A 46 3.93 23.20 -7.47
CA PHE A 46 2.84 22.40 -6.91
C PHE A 46 2.09 21.64 -7.99
N GLU A 47 1.68 22.31 -9.07
CA GLU A 47 0.90 21.71 -10.14
C GLU A 47 1.69 20.62 -10.86
N LYS A 48 2.99 20.84 -11.08
CA LYS A 48 3.88 19.84 -11.66
C LYS A 48 4.03 18.62 -10.76
N ALA A 49 4.35 18.83 -9.49
CA ALA A 49 4.50 17.76 -8.51
C ALA A 49 3.20 16.98 -8.32
N TYR A 50 2.07 17.67 -8.28
CA TYR A 50 0.75 17.05 -8.16
C TYR A 50 0.44 16.15 -9.36
N CYS A 51 0.70 16.60 -10.57
CA CYS A 51 0.53 15.79 -11.78
C CYS A 51 1.43 14.55 -11.76
N GLU A 52 2.70 14.72 -11.38
CA GLU A 52 3.65 13.62 -11.24
C GLU A 52 3.17 12.60 -10.19
N TYR A 53 2.69 13.08 -9.06
CA TYR A 53 2.11 12.25 -7.99
C TYR A 53 0.89 11.45 -8.49
N ARG A 54 -0.05 12.10 -9.17
CA ARG A 54 -1.26 11.46 -9.71
C ARG A 54 -0.96 10.47 -10.83
N LEU A 55 0.14 10.65 -11.55
CA LEU A 55 0.63 9.71 -12.56
C LEU A 55 1.52 8.60 -11.99
N ASN A 56 1.59 8.47 -10.68
CA ASN A 56 2.44 7.51 -9.97
C ASN A 56 3.95 7.69 -10.21
N ARG A 57 4.35 8.91 -10.58
CA ARG A 57 5.78 9.30 -10.71
C ARG A 57 6.26 9.93 -9.41
N ILE A 58 6.29 9.14 -8.35
CA ILE A 58 6.47 9.63 -6.98
C ILE A 58 7.86 10.22 -6.74
N GLU A 59 8.91 9.59 -7.26
CA GLU A 59 10.29 10.11 -7.17
C GLU A 59 10.45 11.44 -7.90
N SER A 60 9.83 11.58 -9.06
CA SER A 60 9.83 12.84 -9.82
C SER A 60 9.11 13.94 -9.04
N ALA A 61 7.98 13.62 -8.42
CA ALA A 61 7.24 14.55 -7.56
C ALA A 61 8.10 15.03 -6.40
N LEU A 62 8.83 14.12 -5.74
CA LEU A 62 9.75 14.48 -4.66
C LEU A 62 10.82 15.46 -5.11
N LYS A 63 11.46 15.22 -6.25
CA LYS A 63 12.48 16.11 -6.82
C LYS A 63 11.92 17.50 -7.14
N THR A 64 10.73 17.55 -7.71
CA THR A 64 10.04 18.81 -8.04
C THR A 64 9.76 19.62 -6.77
N ILE A 65 9.27 18.98 -5.71
CA ILE A 65 9.00 19.63 -4.43
C ILE A 65 10.28 20.17 -3.81
N GLN A 66 11.33 19.36 -3.77
CA GLN A 66 12.61 19.74 -3.16
C GLN A 66 13.33 20.86 -3.91
N SER A 67 13.10 21.01 -5.21
CA SER A 67 13.72 22.08 -6.01
C SER A 67 12.94 23.39 -5.99
N ALA A 68 11.78 23.46 -5.37
CA ALA A 68 11.03 24.69 -5.21
C ALA A 68 11.69 25.60 -4.17
N SER A 69 11.87 26.88 -4.51
CA SER A 69 12.50 27.87 -3.63
C SER A 69 11.61 28.26 -2.44
N GLN A 70 10.28 28.22 -2.63
CA GLN A 70 9.30 28.52 -1.60
C GLN A 70 8.47 27.30 -1.28
N GLN A 71 8.44 26.93 0.01
CA GLN A 71 7.66 25.81 0.50
C GLN A 71 6.33 26.31 1.07
N THR A 72 5.31 26.39 0.20
CA THR A 72 3.94 26.74 0.60
C THR A 72 3.29 25.61 1.39
N ASP A 73 2.21 25.89 2.11
CA ASP A 73 1.47 24.87 2.87
C ASP A 73 0.94 23.76 1.94
N LYS A 74 0.44 24.10 0.75
CA LYS A 74 0.03 23.12 -0.26
C LYS A 74 1.16 22.18 -0.65
N LEU A 75 2.35 22.73 -0.86
CA LEU A 75 3.52 21.98 -1.27
C LEU A 75 4.02 21.08 -0.14
N LYS A 76 3.99 21.56 1.10
CA LYS A 76 4.33 20.77 2.30
C LYS A 76 3.37 19.61 2.50
N GLU A 77 2.08 19.82 2.25
CA GLU A 77 1.07 18.77 2.35
C GLU A 77 1.27 17.69 1.30
N LEU A 78 1.53 18.09 0.05
CA LEU A 78 1.88 17.15 -1.01
C LEU A 78 3.18 16.41 -0.70
N TYR A 79 4.15 17.08 -0.11
CA TYR A 79 5.40 16.48 0.36
C TYR A 79 5.14 15.36 1.36
N GLY A 80 4.26 15.59 2.33
CA GLY A 80 3.85 14.56 3.28
C GLY A 80 3.23 13.34 2.60
N GLN A 81 2.34 13.55 1.63
CA GLN A 81 1.71 12.47 0.85
C GLN A 81 2.73 11.70 0.00
N VAL A 82 3.68 12.40 -0.61
CA VAL A 82 4.77 11.79 -1.39
C VAL A 82 5.66 10.92 -0.51
N LEU A 83 6.03 11.40 0.67
CA LEU A 83 6.82 10.64 1.63
C LEU A 83 6.10 9.39 2.11
N TYR A 84 4.78 9.47 2.33
CA TYR A 84 3.97 8.31 2.67
C TYR A 84 4.00 7.25 1.56
N ARG A 85 3.84 7.66 0.31
CA ARG A 85 3.93 6.76 -0.85
C ARG A 85 5.31 6.13 -1.01
N LEU A 86 6.37 6.85 -0.63
CA LEU A 86 7.74 6.35 -0.63
C LEU A 86 8.09 5.51 0.61
N GLU A 87 7.14 5.32 1.51
CA GLU A 87 7.31 4.58 2.76
C GLU A 87 8.42 5.17 3.66
N ARG A 88 8.65 6.47 3.56
CA ARG A 88 9.57 7.24 4.42
C ARG A 88 8.81 7.80 5.61
N TYR A 89 8.41 6.92 6.52
CA TYR A 89 7.44 7.24 7.57
C TYR A 89 7.96 8.23 8.61
N ASP A 90 9.23 8.16 9.00
CA ASP A 90 9.81 9.12 9.97
C ASP A 90 9.78 10.55 9.41
N ASP A 91 10.22 10.73 8.17
CA ASP A 91 10.19 12.03 7.50
C ASP A 91 8.75 12.52 7.29
N CYS A 92 7.85 11.60 6.98
CA CYS A 92 6.41 11.87 6.80
C CYS A 92 5.77 12.36 8.10
N LEU A 93 6.06 11.70 9.23
CA LEU A 93 5.61 12.13 10.57
C LEU A 93 6.10 13.54 10.89
N ALA A 94 7.38 13.82 10.63
CA ALA A 94 7.96 15.13 10.86
C ALA A 94 7.28 16.21 10.02
N ALA A 95 6.99 15.90 8.74
CA ALA A 95 6.30 16.82 7.83
C ALA A 95 4.89 17.15 8.29
N TYR A 96 4.09 16.16 8.69
CA TYR A 96 2.74 16.38 9.19
C TYR A 96 2.71 17.09 10.53
N ARG A 97 3.62 16.78 11.44
CA ARG A 97 3.75 17.50 12.72
C ARG A 97 4.07 18.97 12.53
N ASP A 98 4.96 19.28 11.59
CA ASP A 98 5.29 20.67 11.23
C ASP A 98 4.06 21.39 10.68
N LEU A 99 3.33 20.78 9.77
CA LEU A 99 2.09 21.32 9.21
C LEU A 99 1.05 21.59 10.28
N ILE A 100 0.79 20.64 11.17
CA ILE A 100 -0.22 20.78 12.24
C ILE A 100 0.17 21.90 13.20
N ARG A 101 1.47 22.03 13.49
CA ARG A 101 1.97 23.05 14.41
C ARG A 101 1.90 24.46 13.83
N ASN A 102 2.20 24.60 12.54
CA ASN A 102 2.43 25.90 11.92
C ASN A 102 1.30 26.39 10.99
N SER A 103 0.31 25.55 10.72
CA SER A 103 -0.82 25.89 9.86
C SER A 103 -2.12 25.80 10.64
N GLN A 104 -2.84 26.92 10.70
CA GLN A 104 -4.17 26.98 11.33
C GLN A 104 -5.20 27.27 10.23
N ASP A 105 -5.84 26.23 9.73
CA ASP A 105 -6.86 26.32 8.69
C ASP A 105 -7.92 25.22 8.87
N GLU A 106 -8.83 25.13 7.92
CA GLU A 106 -9.93 24.16 7.94
C GLU A 106 -9.50 22.70 7.75
N TYR A 107 -8.23 22.44 7.36
CA TYR A 107 -7.71 21.11 7.07
C TYR A 107 -6.98 20.45 8.24
N GLU A 108 -7.03 21.02 9.42
CA GLU A 108 -6.33 20.50 10.61
C GLU A 108 -6.76 19.08 10.97
N GLU A 109 -8.06 18.81 10.96
CA GLU A 109 -8.59 17.47 11.29
C GLU A 109 -8.19 16.42 10.25
N GLU A 110 -8.16 16.79 8.97
CA GLU A 110 -7.70 15.93 7.91
C GLU A 110 -6.21 15.59 8.07
N ARG A 111 -5.38 16.57 8.44
CA ARG A 111 -3.96 16.37 8.71
C ARG A 111 -3.71 15.46 9.90
N LYS A 112 -4.50 15.58 10.95
CA LYS A 112 -4.46 14.69 12.11
C LYS A 112 -4.82 13.26 11.73
N THR A 113 -5.82 13.09 10.89
CA THR A 113 -6.21 11.78 10.35
C THR A 113 -5.07 11.17 9.52
N ASN A 114 -4.44 11.96 8.65
CA ASN A 114 -3.30 11.53 7.87
C ASN A 114 -2.10 11.15 8.75
N LEU A 115 -1.83 11.92 9.79
CA LEU A 115 -0.79 11.62 10.78
C LEU A 115 -1.04 10.27 11.46
N SER A 116 -2.27 10.00 11.86
CA SER A 116 -2.64 8.71 12.47
C SER A 116 -2.46 7.54 11.50
N ALA A 117 -2.73 7.75 10.21
CA ALA A 117 -2.50 6.75 9.17
C ALA A 117 -0.99 6.42 8.99
N VAL A 118 -0.13 7.42 9.09
CA VAL A 118 1.32 7.22 9.01
C VAL A 118 1.82 6.41 10.20
N VAL A 119 1.36 6.72 11.40
CA VAL A 119 1.68 5.96 12.62
C VAL A 119 1.25 4.49 12.48
N ALA A 120 0.05 4.25 11.95
CA ALA A 120 -0.45 2.91 11.70
C ALA A 120 0.41 2.15 10.69
N ALA A 121 0.80 2.79 9.60
CA ALA A 121 1.66 2.20 8.58
C ALA A 121 3.04 1.85 9.14
N GLN A 122 3.64 2.73 9.92
CA GLN A 122 4.92 2.49 10.58
C GLN A 122 4.84 1.31 11.56
N SER A 123 3.79 1.24 12.37
CA SER A 123 3.56 0.11 13.26
C SER A 123 3.43 -1.21 12.51
N THR A 124 2.72 -1.21 11.40
CA THR A 124 2.48 -2.42 10.58
C THR A 124 3.75 -2.91 9.90
N TRP A 125 4.49 -2.01 9.24
CA TRP A 125 5.60 -2.39 8.36
C TRP A 125 6.97 -2.37 9.03
N GLU A 126 7.21 -1.45 9.95
CA GLU A 126 8.48 -1.29 10.65
C GLU A 126 8.47 -1.88 12.06
N LYS A 127 7.31 -2.36 12.51
CA LYS A 127 7.12 -2.96 13.85
C LYS A 127 7.52 -2.03 14.99
N VAL A 128 7.44 -0.73 14.76
CA VAL A 128 7.68 0.30 15.78
C VAL A 128 6.44 0.43 16.65
N VAL A 129 6.64 0.55 17.96
CA VAL A 129 5.53 0.84 18.89
C VAL A 129 4.96 2.21 18.51
N PRO A 130 3.64 2.31 18.20
CA PRO A 130 3.06 3.58 17.80
C PRO A 130 3.12 4.58 18.94
N GLU A 131 3.45 5.81 18.57
CA GLU A 131 3.41 6.94 19.47
C GLU A 131 1.94 7.27 19.80
N ASP A 132 1.70 7.58 21.06
CA ASP A 132 0.42 8.15 21.48
C ASP A 132 0.35 9.60 20.98
N LEU A 133 -0.49 9.83 19.98
CA LEU A 133 -0.66 11.14 19.36
C LEU A 133 -1.57 12.06 20.19
N GLY A 134 -2.21 11.54 21.26
CA GLY A 134 -3.16 12.28 22.06
C GLY A 134 -4.40 12.73 21.28
N LEU A 135 -4.70 12.11 20.15
CA LEU A 135 -5.86 12.46 19.32
C LEU A 135 -7.13 11.83 19.89
N ARG A 136 -8.20 12.64 19.95
CA ARG A 136 -9.52 12.14 20.29
C ARG A 136 -10.09 11.35 19.11
N GLU A 137 -10.43 10.09 19.34
CA GLU A 137 -10.99 9.20 18.32
C GLU A 137 -12.48 9.50 18.11
N ALA A 138 -12.78 10.68 17.59
CA ALA A 138 -14.14 11.15 17.35
C ALA A 138 -14.69 10.75 15.99
N THR A 139 -13.84 10.33 15.06
CA THR A 139 -14.23 9.93 13.71
C THR A 139 -13.95 8.45 13.48
N TYR A 140 -14.67 7.85 12.53
CA TYR A 140 -14.46 6.44 12.20
C TYR A 140 -13.08 6.21 11.56
N GLU A 141 -12.55 7.19 10.82
CA GLU A 141 -11.21 7.11 10.22
C GLU A 141 -10.11 7.03 11.29
N LEU A 142 -10.21 7.84 12.36
CA LEU A 142 -9.25 7.80 13.46
C LEU A 142 -9.32 6.47 14.23
N CYS A 143 -10.53 5.96 14.49
CA CYS A 143 -10.70 4.64 15.09
C CYS A 143 -10.12 3.53 14.22
N TYR A 144 -10.35 3.58 12.91
CA TYR A 144 -9.81 2.65 11.95
C TYR A 144 -8.27 2.65 11.94
N ASN A 145 -7.65 3.83 11.87
CA ASN A 145 -6.20 3.97 11.88
C ASN A 145 -5.59 3.48 13.20
N SER A 146 -6.23 3.77 14.32
CA SER A 146 -5.83 3.25 15.64
C SER A 146 -5.90 1.71 15.68
N ALA A 147 -6.95 1.13 15.11
CA ALA A 147 -7.08 -0.33 14.99
C ALA A 147 -5.96 -0.93 14.14
N CYS A 148 -5.63 -0.32 13.01
CA CYS A 148 -4.53 -0.77 12.17
C CYS A 148 -3.19 -0.76 12.90
N ALA A 149 -2.93 0.27 13.71
CA ALA A 149 -1.74 0.35 14.55
C ALA A 149 -1.69 -0.81 15.57
N LEU A 150 -2.82 -1.11 16.21
CA LEU A 150 -2.94 -2.22 17.15
C LEU A 150 -2.75 -3.59 16.49
N ILE A 151 -3.25 -3.77 15.27
CA ILE A 151 -3.01 -4.99 14.48
C ILE A 151 -1.51 -5.16 14.24
N GLY A 152 -0.82 -4.08 13.86
CA GLY A 152 0.62 -4.09 13.67
C GLY A 152 1.41 -4.51 14.91
N GLN A 153 0.88 -4.27 16.11
CA GLN A 153 1.45 -4.71 17.39
C GLN A 153 1.00 -6.10 17.83
N GLY A 154 0.09 -6.75 17.12
CA GLY A 154 -0.49 -8.01 17.52
C GLY A 154 -1.56 -7.93 18.61
N LYS A 155 -2.04 -6.74 18.95
CA LYS A 155 -3.12 -6.51 19.94
C LYS A 155 -4.48 -6.65 19.29
N LEU A 156 -4.81 -7.88 18.91
CA LEU A 156 -5.94 -8.18 18.02
C LEU A 156 -7.30 -7.93 18.66
N ASN A 157 -7.48 -8.26 19.94
CA ASN A 157 -8.76 -8.05 20.63
C ASN A 157 -9.08 -6.55 20.79
N GLU A 158 -8.09 -5.75 21.15
CA GLU A 158 -8.24 -4.29 21.24
C GLU A 158 -8.53 -3.69 19.88
N ALA A 159 -7.84 -4.15 18.84
CA ALA A 159 -8.06 -3.72 17.46
C ALA A 159 -9.49 -4.01 17.01
N MET A 160 -10.02 -5.19 17.31
CA MET A 160 -11.40 -5.55 16.97
C MET A 160 -12.41 -4.61 17.63
N LYS A 161 -12.21 -4.25 18.88
CA LYS A 161 -13.07 -3.28 19.57
C LYS A 161 -13.05 -1.90 18.91
N LYS A 162 -11.85 -1.45 18.48
CA LYS A 162 -11.71 -0.19 17.74
C LYS A 162 -12.43 -0.24 16.40
N LEU A 163 -12.36 -1.36 15.69
CA LEU A 163 -13.07 -1.53 14.42
C LEU A 163 -14.59 -1.56 14.60
N GLN A 164 -15.09 -2.18 15.65
CA GLN A 164 -16.52 -2.18 15.99
C GLN A 164 -17.01 -0.76 16.27
N LYS A 165 -16.22 0.04 17.01
CA LYS A 165 -16.51 1.46 17.23
C LYS A 165 -16.46 2.24 15.93
N ALA A 166 -15.48 1.99 15.07
CA ALA A 166 -15.38 2.61 13.75
C ALA A 166 -16.62 2.31 12.89
N GLU A 167 -17.08 1.08 12.87
CA GLU A 167 -18.30 0.67 12.16
C GLU A 167 -19.52 1.47 12.66
N GLU A 168 -19.72 1.55 13.96
CA GLU A 168 -20.82 2.28 14.58
C GLU A 168 -20.78 3.77 14.21
N LEU A 169 -19.61 4.40 14.36
CA LEU A 169 -19.42 5.80 14.00
C LEU A 169 -19.62 6.07 12.51
N CYS A 170 -19.18 5.16 11.65
CA CYS A 170 -19.36 5.25 10.21
C CYS A 170 -20.84 5.19 9.84
N ARG A 171 -21.59 4.25 10.37
CA ARG A 171 -23.05 4.14 10.14
C ARG A 171 -23.78 5.38 10.63
N GLN A 172 -23.45 5.84 11.82
CA GLN A 172 -24.08 7.03 12.40
C GLN A 172 -23.80 8.28 11.58
N SER A 173 -22.54 8.53 11.26
CA SER A 173 -22.11 9.70 10.49
C SER A 173 -22.73 9.75 9.09
N LEU A 174 -22.75 8.63 8.38
CA LEU A 174 -23.27 8.57 7.01
C LEU A 174 -24.80 8.54 6.96
N SER A 175 -25.47 7.99 7.97
CA SER A 175 -26.93 7.97 8.03
C SER A 175 -27.56 9.33 8.25
N GLU A 176 -26.80 10.30 8.76
CA GLU A 176 -27.25 11.69 8.97
C GLU A 176 -27.33 12.47 7.64
N ASP A 177 -26.66 12.01 6.60
CA ASP A 177 -26.65 12.64 5.28
C ASP A 177 -27.73 12.01 4.40
N SER A 178 -28.73 12.77 4.01
CA SER A 178 -29.84 12.31 3.18
C SER A 178 -29.42 11.94 1.75
N ASP A 179 -28.26 12.41 1.29
CA ASP A 179 -27.77 12.13 -0.07
C ASP A 179 -26.94 10.85 -0.13
N VAL A 180 -26.64 10.22 1.02
CA VAL A 180 -25.88 8.98 1.12
C VAL A 180 -26.84 7.79 1.08
N THR A 181 -26.60 6.85 0.16
CA THR A 181 -27.39 5.63 0.04
C THR A 181 -26.85 4.53 0.96
N GLU A 182 -27.66 3.49 1.21
CA GLU A 182 -27.22 2.30 1.93
C GLU A 182 -26.02 1.62 1.25
N GLU A 183 -25.98 1.66 -0.09
CA GLU A 183 -24.85 1.13 -0.87
C GLU A 183 -23.56 1.92 -0.60
N ASP A 184 -23.66 3.24 -0.45
CA ASP A 184 -22.51 4.09 -0.10
C ASP A 184 -21.99 3.77 1.32
N ILE A 185 -22.88 3.52 2.27
CA ILE A 185 -22.54 3.11 3.63
C ILE A 185 -21.81 1.75 3.61
N GLU A 186 -22.34 0.78 2.88
CA GLU A 186 -21.71 -0.54 2.76
C GLU A 186 -20.33 -0.46 2.08
N ALA A 187 -20.16 0.44 1.11
CA ALA A 187 -18.85 0.67 0.47
C ALA A 187 -17.81 1.20 1.46
N GLU A 188 -18.17 2.16 2.33
CA GLU A 188 -17.26 2.65 3.37
C GLU A 188 -16.99 1.59 4.44
N LEU A 189 -18.01 0.82 4.82
CA LEU A 189 -17.86 -0.26 5.79
C LEU A 189 -17.01 -1.42 5.28
N ALA A 190 -16.90 -1.60 3.97
CA ALA A 190 -16.15 -2.71 3.37
C ALA A 190 -14.67 -2.70 3.81
N ILE A 191 -14.07 -1.52 3.93
CA ILE A 191 -12.69 -1.36 4.39
C ILE A 191 -12.56 -1.82 5.85
N ILE A 192 -13.49 -1.42 6.70
CA ILE A 192 -13.53 -1.79 8.12
C ILE A 192 -13.73 -3.30 8.25
N HIS A 193 -14.68 -3.87 7.52
CA HIS A 193 -14.97 -5.31 7.51
C HIS A 193 -13.78 -6.12 6.99
N GLY A 194 -13.03 -5.59 6.01
CA GLY A 194 -11.80 -6.21 5.51
C GLY A 194 -10.76 -6.37 6.61
N GLN A 195 -10.57 -5.36 7.45
CA GLN A 195 -9.67 -5.44 8.59
C GLN A 195 -10.17 -6.38 9.68
N MET A 196 -11.48 -6.42 9.93
CA MET A 196 -12.06 -7.40 10.86
C MET A 196 -11.78 -8.83 10.41
N ALA A 197 -11.96 -9.11 9.11
CA ALA A 197 -11.64 -10.41 8.53
C ALA A 197 -10.15 -10.74 8.67
N TYR A 198 -9.29 -9.75 8.48
CA TYR A 198 -7.84 -9.90 8.66
C TYR A 198 -7.48 -10.25 10.10
N ILE A 199 -8.11 -9.63 11.09
CA ILE A 199 -7.94 -10.00 12.50
C ILE A 199 -8.35 -11.46 12.72
N MET A 200 -9.50 -11.88 12.19
CA MET A 200 -9.96 -13.27 12.28
C MET A 200 -8.95 -14.25 11.67
N GLN A 201 -8.38 -13.88 10.51
CA GLN A 201 -7.34 -14.65 9.87
C GLN A 201 -6.10 -14.81 10.77
N LEU A 202 -5.63 -13.72 11.37
CA LEU A 202 -4.48 -13.73 12.30
C LEU A 202 -4.76 -14.53 13.58
N GLN A 203 -6.02 -14.60 14.01
CA GLN A 203 -6.44 -15.40 15.15
C GLN A 203 -6.60 -16.90 14.83
N GLY A 204 -6.39 -17.30 13.59
CA GLY A 204 -6.61 -18.67 13.13
C GLY A 204 -8.08 -19.01 12.85
N ARG A 205 -8.99 -18.04 12.93
CA ARG A 205 -10.43 -18.19 12.61
C ARG A 205 -10.63 -18.10 11.10
N THR A 206 -10.08 -19.07 10.40
CA THR A 206 -9.94 -19.07 8.94
C THR A 206 -11.29 -19.08 8.23
N GLU A 207 -12.24 -19.88 8.69
CA GLU A 207 -13.56 -19.98 8.07
C GLU A 207 -14.37 -18.70 8.22
N ASP A 208 -14.34 -18.07 9.40
CA ASP A 208 -14.99 -16.79 9.64
C ASP A 208 -14.39 -15.69 8.76
N ALA A 209 -13.06 -15.68 8.65
CA ALA A 209 -12.36 -14.74 7.80
C ALA A 209 -12.75 -14.89 6.32
N LEU A 210 -12.75 -16.12 5.79
CA LEU A 210 -13.15 -16.41 4.42
C LEU A 210 -14.59 -16.01 4.13
N GLN A 211 -15.49 -16.30 5.06
CA GLN A 211 -16.91 -15.92 4.93
C GLN A 211 -17.06 -14.41 4.79
N LEU A 212 -16.39 -13.65 5.65
CA LEU A 212 -16.46 -12.19 5.62
C LEU A 212 -15.77 -11.61 4.37
N TYR A 213 -14.61 -12.10 3.97
CA TYR A 213 -13.95 -11.70 2.74
C TYR A 213 -14.84 -11.93 1.50
N ASN A 214 -15.49 -13.09 1.42
CA ASN A 214 -16.37 -13.43 0.30
C ASN A 214 -17.64 -12.56 0.29
N GLN A 215 -18.18 -12.21 1.45
CA GLN A 215 -19.30 -11.25 1.54
C GLN A 215 -18.91 -9.89 0.97
N ILE A 216 -17.71 -9.40 1.28
CA ILE A 216 -17.22 -8.12 0.76
C ILE A 216 -17.07 -8.18 -0.76
N ILE A 217 -16.50 -9.26 -1.30
CA ILE A 217 -16.34 -9.43 -2.77
C ILE A 217 -17.69 -9.46 -3.48
N LYS A 218 -18.70 -10.08 -2.89
CA LYS A 218 -20.07 -10.13 -3.45
C LYS A 218 -20.71 -8.75 -3.60
N LEU A 219 -20.36 -7.81 -2.74
CA LEU A 219 -20.85 -6.42 -2.82
C LEU A 219 -20.23 -5.65 -4.00
N LYS A 220 -19.25 -6.23 -4.68
CA LYS A 220 -18.53 -5.63 -5.82
C LYS A 220 -18.03 -4.22 -5.54
N PRO A 221 -17.16 -4.03 -4.50
CA PRO A 221 -16.62 -2.72 -4.21
C PRO A 221 -15.87 -2.16 -5.41
N THR A 222 -15.91 -0.85 -5.58
CA THR A 222 -15.19 -0.15 -6.65
C THR A 222 -13.70 0.05 -6.32
N ASP A 223 -13.31 -0.08 -5.06
CA ASP A 223 -11.92 0.06 -4.62
C ASP A 223 -11.11 -1.17 -5.04
N VAL A 224 -10.33 -1.01 -6.10
CA VAL A 224 -9.48 -2.09 -6.65
C VAL A 224 -8.35 -2.49 -5.67
N GLY A 225 -7.87 -1.56 -4.86
CA GLY A 225 -6.87 -1.83 -3.83
C GLY A 225 -7.41 -2.75 -2.74
N LEU A 226 -8.60 -2.47 -2.24
CA LEU A 226 -9.28 -3.31 -1.26
C LEU A 226 -9.52 -4.71 -1.80
N LEU A 227 -10.04 -4.84 -3.00
CA LEU A 227 -10.27 -6.14 -3.64
C LEU A 227 -8.98 -6.93 -3.82
N ALA A 228 -7.90 -6.26 -4.21
CA ALA A 228 -6.59 -6.90 -4.38
C ALA A 228 -6.05 -7.44 -3.04
N VAL A 229 -6.14 -6.69 -1.97
CA VAL A 229 -5.70 -7.12 -0.62
C VAL A 229 -6.55 -8.30 -0.14
N ILE A 230 -7.86 -8.22 -0.26
CA ILE A 230 -8.77 -9.30 0.13
C ILE A 230 -8.48 -10.57 -0.66
N ALA A 231 -8.35 -10.45 -1.98
CA ALA A 231 -8.02 -11.57 -2.85
C ALA A 231 -6.68 -12.21 -2.46
N ASN A 232 -5.67 -11.41 -2.19
CA ASN A 232 -4.36 -11.90 -1.75
C ASN A 232 -4.44 -12.62 -0.40
N ASN A 233 -5.23 -12.11 0.53
CA ASN A 233 -5.45 -12.75 1.83
C ASN A 233 -6.17 -14.10 1.70
N ILE A 234 -7.12 -14.21 0.79
CA ILE A 234 -7.80 -15.48 0.48
C ILE A 234 -6.80 -16.49 -0.09
N ILE A 235 -5.95 -16.05 -1.02
CA ILE A 235 -4.88 -16.91 -1.59
C ILE A 235 -3.94 -17.40 -0.47
N THR A 236 -3.57 -16.53 0.45
CA THR A 236 -2.74 -16.88 1.61
C THR A 236 -3.40 -17.95 2.48
N ILE A 237 -4.69 -17.85 2.73
CA ILE A 237 -5.45 -18.82 3.50
C ILE A 237 -5.55 -20.16 2.76
N ASN A 238 -5.79 -20.13 1.45
CA ASN A 238 -5.95 -21.33 0.64
C ASN A 238 -4.67 -22.16 0.54
N LYS A 239 -3.51 -21.54 0.57
CA LYS A 239 -2.20 -22.20 0.42
C LYS A 239 -2.17 -23.08 -0.84
N ASP A 240 -1.87 -24.37 -0.68
CA ASP A 240 -1.90 -25.39 -1.73
C ASP A 240 -3.27 -26.04 -1.94
N GLN A 241 -4.27 -25.63 -1.16
CA GLN A 241 -5.65 -26.05 -1.30
C GLN A 241 -6.43 -25.06 -2.16
N ASN A 242 -7.54 -25.50 -2.75
CA ASN A 242 -8.41 -24.64 -3.54
C ASN A 242 -7.67 -23.79 -4.60
N VAL A 243 -6.67 -24.38 -5.23
CA VAL A 243 -5.81 -23.65 -6.22
C VAL A 243 -6.63 -23.06 -7.38
N PHE A 244 -7.75 -23.67 -7.72
CA PHE A 244 -8.65 -23.15 -8.74
C PHE A 244 -9.28 -21.82 -8.32
N ASP A 245 -9.73 -21.73 -7.07
CA ASP A 245 -10.23 -20.47 -6.50
C ASP A 245 -9.13 -19.43 -6.40
N SER A 246 -7.93 -19.82 -5.96
CA SER A 246 -6.77 -18.93 -5.89
C SER A 246 -6.41 -18.36 -7.27
N LYS A 247 -6.47 -19.15 -8.33
CA LYS A 247 -6.26 -18.66 -9.71
C LYS A 247 -7.29 -17.61 -10.12
N LYS A 248 -8.54 -17.77 -9.71
CA LYS A 248 -9.59 -16.76 -9.94
C LYS A 248 -9.31 -15.48 -9.17
N LYS A 249 -8.86 -15.61 -7.91
CA LYS A 249 -8.54 -14.46 -7.06
C LYS A 249 -7.35 -13.65 -7.56
N VAL A 250 -6.37 -14.28 -8.22
CA VAL A 250 -5.23 -13.58 -8.84
C VAL A 250 -5.70 -12.50 -9.81
N LYS A 251 -6.79 -12.72 -10.54
CA LYS A 251 -7.34 -11.72 -11.46
C LYS A 251 -7.69 -10.39 -10.76
N LEU A 252 -8.16 -10.45 -9.51
CA LEU A 252 -8.47 -9.26 -8.72
C LEU A 252 -7.19 -8.52 -8.29
N THR A 253 -6.07 -9.22 -8.15
CA THR A 253 -4.78 -8.61 -7.80
C THR A 253 -4.11 -7.94 -9.00
N ASN A 254 -4.54 -8.25 -10.21
CA ASN A 254 -4.00 -7.71 -11.46
C ASN A 254 -4.87 -6.57 -12.05
N ALA A 255 -5.87 -6.10 -11.33
CA ALA A 255 -6.74 -5.03 -11.79
C ALA A 255 -5.96 -3.75 -12.08
N GLU A 256 -6.39 -3.02 -13.12
CA GLU A 256 -5.78 -1.74 -13.48
C GLU A 256 -5.88 -0.75 -12.31
N GLY A 257 -4.78 -0.07 -12.02
CA GLY A 257 -4.71 0.94 -10.95
C GLY A 257 -4.33 0.39 -9.57
N VAL A 258 -4.17 -0.91 -9.40
CA VAL A 258 -3.74 -1.52 -8.13
C VAL A 258 -2.40 -0.96 -7.66
N GLU A 259 -1.46 -0.75 -8.58
CA GLU A 259 -0.14 -0.18 -8.31
C GLU A 259 -0.19 1.27 -7.79
N HIS A 260 -1.28 2.00 -8.07
CA HIS A 260 -1.51 3.35 -7.57
C HIS A 260 -2.14 3.38 -6.16
N LYS A 261 -2.72 2.26 -5.73
CA LYS A 261 -3.47 2.15 -4.48
C LYS A 261 -2.70 1.47 -3.36
N LEU A 262 -1.83 0.54 -3.69
CA LEU A 262 -1.12 -0.29 -2.71
C LEU A 262 0.31 0.18 -2.50
N SER A 263 0.84 -0.06 -1.30
CA SER A 263 2.25 0.16 -0.99
C SER A 263 3.13 -0.84 -1.74
N LYS A 264 4.41 -0.53 -1.87
CA LYS A 264 5.40 -1.42 -2.46
C LYS A 264 5.44 -2.79 -1.76
N LYS A 265 5.34 -2.78 -0.44
CA LYS A 265 5.34 -4.02 0.36
C LYS A 265 4.10 -4.88 0.12
N GLN A 266 2.92 -4.25 -0.04
CA GLN A 266 1.70 -4.96 -0.41
C GLN A 266 1.80 -5.57 -1.81
N LEU A 267 2.33 -4.83 -2.77
CA LEU A 267 2.56 -5.33 -4.13
C LEU A 267 3.54 -6.50 -4.15
N GLN A 268 4.61 -6.43 -3.36
CA GLN A 268 5.56 -7.54 -3.20
C GLN A 268 4.91 -8.77 -2.59
N ALA A 269 4.04 -8.62 -1.60
CA ALA A 269 3.29 -9.72 -1.00
C ALA A 269 2.39 -10.41 -2.03
N ILE A 270 1.76 -9.65 -2.91
CA ILE A 270 0.95 -10.20 -4.02
C ILE A 270 1.83 -11.00 -4.98
N GLU A 271 2.95 -10.46 -5.43
CA GLU A 271 3.87 -11.16 -6.33
C GLU A 271 4.45 -12.44 -5.71
N PHE A 272 4.69 -12.39 -4.42
CA PHE A 272 5.13 -13.53 -3.62
C PHE A 272 4.10 -14.67 -3.66
N ASN A 273 2.84 -14.37 -3.42
CA ASN A 273 1.76 -15.35 -3.50
C ASN A 273 1.56 -15.89 -4.91
N LYS A 274 1.76 -15.08 -5.94
CA LYS A 274 1.75 -15.55 -7.34
C LYS A 274 2.86 -16.56 -7.60
N ALA A 275 4.06 -16.33 -7.07
CA ALA A 275 5.17 -17.27 -7.19
C ALA A 275 4.86 -18.59 -6.49
N LEU A 276 4.31 -18.55 -5.27
CA LEU A 276 3.88 -19.75 -4.54
C LEU A 276 2.77 -20.51 -5.29
N LEU A 277 1.79 -19.81 -5.81
CA LEU A 277 0.70 -20.42 -6.57
C LEU A 277 1.22 -21.08 -7.85
N ALA A 278 2.16 -20.46 -8.54
CA ALA A 278 2.83 -21.05 -9.70
C ALA A 278 3.55 -22.36 -9.32
N MET A 279 4.22 -22.37 -8.16
CA MET A 279 4.86 -23.58 -7.63
C MET A 279 3.81 -24.68 -7.35
N TYR A 280 2.73 -24.37 -6.66
CA TYR A 280 1.68 -25.35 -6.31
C TYR A 280 0.95 -25.90 -7.54
N THR A 281 0.91 -25.14 -8.64
CA THR A 281 0.23 -25.52 -9.87
C THR A 281 1.19 -26.08 -10.94
N ASN A 282 2.39 -26.46 -10.54
CA ASN A 282 3.43 -27.06 -11.40
C ASN A 282 3.88 -26.17 -12.56
N GLN A 283 3.86 -24.85 -12.36
CA GLN A 283 4.37 -23.86 -13.31
C GLN A 283 5.77 -23.41 -12.87
N ALA A 284 6.74 -24.31 -12.98
CA ALA A 284 8.10 -24.12 -12.48
C ALA A 284 8.81 -22.89 -13.07
N ASP A 285 8.68 -22.66 -14.38
CA ASP A 285 9.32 -21.53 -15.05
C ASP A 285 8.74 -20.20 -14.59
N GLN A 286 7.43 -20.13 -14.39
CA GLN A 286 6.76 -18.94 -13.86
C GLN A 286 7.17 -18.68 -12.40
N CYS A 287 7.26 -19.73 -11.59
CA CYS A 287 7.74 -19.64 -10.21
C CYS A 287 9.18 -19.08 -10.17
N ARG A 288 10.08 -19.61 -10.98
CA ARG A 288 11.47 -19.13 -11.07
C ARG A 288 11.55 -17.67 -11.51
N LYS A 289 10.78 -17.29 -12.53
CA LYS A 289 10.75 -15.92 -13.06
C LYS A 289 10.28 -14.92 -11.99
N LEU A 290 9.16 -15.20 -11.32
CA LEU A 290 8.59 -14.33 -10.30
C LEU A 290 9.50 -14.22 -9.07
N SER A 291 10.04 -15.32 -8.58
CA SER A 291 10.94 -15.32 -7.43
C SER A 291 12.28 -14.63 -7.72
N ALA A 292 12.82 -14.78 -8.93
CA ALA A 292 14.02 -14.06 -9.36
C ALA A 292 13.78 -12.55 -9.44
N SER A 293 12.62 -12.12 -9.94
CA SER A 293 12.24 -10.72 -9.99
C SER A 293 12.12 -10.13 -8.58
N LEU A 294 11.49 -10.84 -7.65
CA LEU A 294 11.39 -10.43 -6.25
C LEU A 294 12.77 -10.32 -5.59
N GLN A 295 13.65 -11.26 -5.84
CA GLN A 295 15.03 -11.25 -5.32
C GLN A 295 15.82 -10.06 -5.85
N SER A 296 15.68 -9.71 -7.13
CA SER A 296 16.28 -8.51 -7.72
C SER A 296 15.83 -7.23 -7.05
N GLN A 297 14.54 -7.12 -6.73
CA GLN A 297 13.96 -5.94 -6.08
C GLN A 297 14.42 -5.79 -4.63
N SER A 298 14.60 -6.90 -3.93
CA SER A 298 14.98 -6.93 -2.51
C SER A 298 15.98 -8.09 -2.27
N PRO A 299 17.27 -7.89 -2.61
CA PRO A 299 18.27 -8.95 -2.53
C PRO A 299 18.46 -9.54 -1.13
N GLU A 300 18.16 -8.76 -0.10
CA GLU A 300 18.31 -9.19 1.30
C GLU A 300 17.10 -9.96 1.83
N HIS A 301 16.00 -9.99 1.09
CA HIS A 301 14.78 -10.62 1.53
C HIS A 301 14.89 -12.14 1.43
N LEU A 302 14.60 -12.83 2.53
CA LEU A 302 14.73 -14.29 2.63
C LEU A 302 13.69 -15.05 1.79
N LEU A 303 12.47 -14.54 1.70
CA LEU A 303 11.34 -15.29 1.14
C LEU A 303 11.51 -15.72 -0.33
N PRO A 304 12.03 -14.88 -1.25
CA PRO A 304 12.26 -15.34 -2.64
C PRO A 304 13.20 -16.53 -2.72
N VAL A 305 14.24 -16.57 -1.90
CA VAL A 305 15.20 -17.68 -1.85
C VAL A 305 14.53 -18.94 -1.32
N LEU A 306 13.67 -18.82 -0.30
CA LEU A 306 12.89 -19.94 0.23
C LEU A 306 11.96 -20.54 -0.83
N ILE A 307 11.32 -19.72 -1.66
CA ILE A 307 10.48 -20.22 -2.76
C ILE A 307 11.34 -20.96 -3.80
N GLN A 308 12.49 -20.39 -4.18
CA GLN A 308 13.39 -21.02 -5.12
C GLN A 308 13.88 -22.39 -4.62
N ALA A 309 14.25 -22.46 -3.34
CA ALA A 309 14.65 -23.69 -2.69
C ALA A 309 13.51 -24.72 -2.64
N ALA A 310 12.30 -24.29 -2.31
CA ALA A 310 11.11 -25.13 -2.29
C ALA A 310 10.80 -25.70 -3.70
N GLN A 311 10.92 -24.87 -4.74
CA GLN A 311 10.73 -25.31 -6.12
C GLN A 311 11.78 -26.36 -6.51
N LEU A 312 13.05 -26.16 -6.15
CA LEU A 312 14.11 -27.15 -6.39
C LEU A 312 13.83 -28.47 -5.67
N CYS A 313 13.31 -28.42 -4.45
CA CYS A 313 12.90 -29.62 -3.71
C CYS A 313 11.76 -30.36 -4.41
N ARG A 314 10.78 -29.65 -4.95
CA ARG A 314 9.71 -30.27 -5.76
C ARG A 314 10.23 -30.94 -7.02
N GLU A 315 11.32 -30.45 -7.57
CA GLU A 315 12.03 -31.05 -8.73
C GLU A 315 13.03 -32.15 -8.32
N LYS A 316 13.04 -32.52 -7.05
CA LYS A 316 13.97 -33.53 -6.47
C LYS A 316 15.43 -33.10 -6.56
N GLN A 317 15.72 -31.82 -6.62
CA GLN A 317 17.06 -31.25 -6.66
C GLN A 317 17.47 -30.70 -5.29
N HIS A 318 17.43 -31.54 -4.27
CA HIS A 318 17.66 -31.18 -2.86
C HIS A 318 19.07 -30.63 -2.62
N ALA A 319 20.09 -31.19 -3.26
CA ALA A 319 21.46 -30.70 -3.12
C ALA A 319 21.61 -29.26 -3.63
N LYS A 320 20.97 -28.93 -4.74
CA LYS A 320 20.95 -27.55 -5.27
C LYS A 320 20.18 -26.62 -4.34
N ALA A 321 19.08 -27.06 -3.74
CA ALA A 321 18.31 -26.27 -2.79
C ALA A 321 19.17 -25.93 -1.56
N VAL A 322 19.86 -26.89 -0.99
CA VAL A 322 20.76 -26.70 0.15
C VAL A 322 21.91 -25.76 -0.21
N GLY A 323 22.51 -25.92 -1.40
CA GLY A 323 23.58 -25.04 -1.89
C GLY A 323 23.11 -23.60 -2.04
N LEU A 324 21.91 -23.38 -2.60
CA LEU A 324 21.32 -22.06 -2.76
C LEU A 324 21.10 -21.37 -1.39
N LEU A 325 20.56 -22.11 -0.43
CA LEU A 325 20.32 -21.60 0.93
C LEU A 325 21.62 -21.28 1.65
N GLN A 326 22.66 -22.12 1.50
CA GLN A 326 23.96 -21.89 2.10
C GLN A 326 24.63 -20.63 1.53
N ASP A 327 24.61 -20.45 0.21
CA ASP A 327 25.17 -19.27 -0.45
C ASP A 327 24.47 -17.99 0.02
N PHE A 328 23.16 -18.03 0.17
CA PHE A 328 22.40 -16.89 0.68
C PHE A 328 22.74 -16.59 2.15
N ALA A 329 22.88 -17.63 2.98
CA ALA A 329 23.27 -17.47 4.39
C ALA A 329 24.66 -16.85 4.53
N ASP A 330 25.61 -17.24 3.66
CA ASP A 330 26.97 -16.69 3.66
C ASP A 330 27.00 -15.22 3.24
N GLN A 331 26.16 -14.83 2.30
CA GLN A 331 26.03 -13.44 1.82
C GLN A 331 25.22 -12.54 2.77
N HIS A 332 24.31 -13.11 3.55
CA HIS A 332 23.37 -12.39 4.42
C HIS A 332 23.38 -12.99 5.85
N PRO A 333 24.43 -12.72 6.65
CA PRO A 333 24.57 -13.33 7.98
C PRO A 333 23.41 -13.06 8.95
N ALA A 334 22.70 -11.94 8.77
CA ALA A 334 21.54 -11.60 9.60
C ALA A 334 20.42 -12.65 9.52
N ASN A 335 20.28 -13.34 8.37
CA ASN A 335 19.27 -14.37 8.12
C ASN A 335 19.81 -15.80 8.28
N ALA A 336 21.08 -15.96 8.67
CA ALA A 336 21.77 -17.25 8.65
C ALA A 336 21.12 -18.28 9.60
N ALA A 337 20.66 -17.86 10.76
CA ALA A 337 20.06 -18.77 11.75
C ALA A 337 18.77 -19.43 11.21
N GLU A 338 17.89 -18.65 10.63
CA GLU A 338 16.62 -19.13 10.04
C GLU A 338 16.87 -20.04 8.85
N ILE A 339 17.81 -19.68 8.00
CA ILE A 339 18.21 -20.49 6.84
C ILE A 339 18.80 -21.82 7.27
N LYS A 340 19.70 -21.83 8.25
CA LYS A 340 20.30 -23.06 8.78
C LYS A 340 19.25 -24.00 9.37
N LEU A 341 18.25 -23.46 10.03
CA LEU A 341 17.11 -24.24 10.53
C LEU A 341 16.35 -24.88 9.37
N THR A 342 16.05 -24.14 8.33
CA THR A 342 15.40 -24.66 7.13
C THR A 342 16.24 -25.75 6.45
N MET A 343 17.54 -25.55 6.33
CA MET A 343 18.48 -26.56 5.79
C MET A 343 18.46 -27.85 6.62
N ALA A 344 18.44 -27.71 7.95
CA ALA A 344 18.36 -28.87 8.85
C ALA A 344 17.05 -29.64 8.64
N GLN A 345 15.93 -28.93 8.52
CA GLN A 345 14.62 -29.55 8.25
C GLN A 345 14.63 -30.29 6.91
N LEU A 346 15.22 -29.73 5.87
CA LEU A 346 15.35 -30.40 4.56
C LEU A 346 16.20 -31.66 4.65
N LYS A 347 17.32 -31.63 5.38
CA LYS A 347 18.18 -32.81 5.57
C LYS A 347 17.45 -33.92 6.34
N ILE A 348 16.69 -33.56 7.37
CA ILE A 348 15.88 -34.52 8.12
C ILE A 348 14.81 -35.15 7.23
N ALA A 349 14.17 -34.35 6.38
CA ALA A 349 13.14 -34.85 5.47
C ALA A 349 13.67 -35.79 4.39
N GLN A 350 14.94 -35.73 4.08
CA GLN A 350 15.61 -36.65 3.14
C GLN A 350 16.03 -37.99 3.77
N GLY A 351 16.07 -38.09 5.09
CA GLY A 351 16.61 -39.23 5.83
C GLY A 351 18.11 -39.11 5.97
#